data_e2a6d05beb5e2c5cf83f807bc0775aba
#
_entry.id   e2a6d05beb5e2c5cf83f807bc0775aba
#
_cell.length_a   1.000
_cell.length_b   1.000
_cell.length_c   1.000
_cell.angle_alpha   90.00
_cell.angle_beta   90.00
_cell.angle_gamma   90.00
#
_symmetry.space_group_name_H-M   'P 1'
#
loop_
_entity.id
_entity.type
_entity.pdbx_description
1 polymer ?
#
loop_
_entity_poly.entity_id
_entity_poly.type
_entity_poly.pdbx_seq_one_letter_code
_entity_poly.pdbx_strand_id
1 'polypeptide(L)'
;MRRLSTRTNLYPTQLFLKQPPNTLGDDPVTAGGFMDVYKVIFQGKDMCFKAIRHYTQSHVEHMAKVYAKEAIAWAQLLHPNILPFFGLARIESQLAFVSPWALNGNLVNYLVHNPHVNRLLLCLDTAAGMEYLHENDIVHGNLKGYNVVIDSFGRAALCDFGLSSTTDAQILKWSMQSIVASKGGMVRWQAPELLVEQDDSSGKNTKESDVYAWASIFTGRAPYYKISKPMSMALSILQGKTPTRPENSDAAWREHGLREWMWGLMEECWALQAIERPSASAVVARLKNAGPDTRGPGEWMDGVAMTFRTEEGVGNVEDMTFWEELDSVLARVVPIN
;
A
#
# COMPACT_ATOMS: atom_id res chain seq x y z
N MET A 1 -4.87 -1.07 -21.05
CA MET A 1 -3.97 -2.09 -20.48
C MET A 1 -4.61 -2.91 -19.36
N ARG A 2 -5.10 -2.31 -18.24
CA ARG A 2 -5.73 -3.07 -17.14
C ARG A 2 -6.80 -4.08 -17.61
N ARG A 3 -7.64 -3.74 -18.59
CA ARG A 3 -8.68 -4.65 -19.15
C ARG A 3 -8.13 -5.79 -19.99
N LEU A 4 -6.98 -5.59 -20.66
CA LEU A 4 -6.35 -6.61 -21.52
C LEU A 4 -5.59 -7.65 -20.71
N SER A 5 -4.75 -7.23 -19.76
CA SER A 5 -4.02 -8.16 -18.88
C SER A 5 -4.97 -9.04 -18.06
N THR A 6 -6.14 -8.49 -17.69
CA THR A 6 -7.17 -9.23 -16.96
C THR A 6 -7.80 -10.35 -17.80
N ARG A 7 -7.90 -10.18 -19.14
CA ARG A 7 -8.50 -11.17 -20.05
C ARG A 7 -7.50 -12.22 -20.52
N THR A 8 -6.22 -11.86 -20.66
CA THR A 8 -5.23 -12.70 -21.32
C THR A 8 -4.25 -13.40 -20.38
N ASN A 9 -4.23 -13.06 -19.08
CA ASN A 9 -3.20 -13.51 -18.11
C ASN A 9 -1.76 -13.14 -18.53
N LEU A 10 -1.58 -12.20 -19.46
CA LEU A 10 -0.28 -11.79 -19.94
C LEU A 10 0.19 -10.57 -19.19
N TYR A 11 1.41 -10.64 -18.69
CA TYR A 11 2.13 -9.49 -18.15
C TYR A 11 2.95 -8.86 -19.29
N PRO A 12 3.00 -7.53 -19.37
CA PRO A 12 3.95 -6.87 -20.26
C PRO A 12 5.36 -7.36 -19.96
N THR A 13 6.07 -7.87 -20.98
CA THR A 13 7.42 -8.41 -20.83
C THR A 13 8.41 -7.36 -20.32
N GLN A 14 8.16 -6.09 -20.64
CA GLN A 14 8.95 -4.95 -20.18
C GLN A 14 8.87 -4.72 -18.66
N LEU A 15 7.90 -5.31 -17.95
CA LEU A 15 7.85 -5.24 -16.50
C LEU A 15 8.77 -6.26 -15.81
N PHE A 16 9.30 -7.22 -16.56
CA PHE A 16 10.18 -8.23 -15.97
C PHE A 16 11.64 -7.79 -15.98
N LEU A 17 12.34 -8.08 -14.88
CA LEU A 17 13.79 -7.96 -14.84
C LEU A 17 14.40 -8.88 -15.88
N LYS A 18 15.39 -8.39 -16.66
CA LYS A 18 16.07 -9.19 -17.70
C LYS A 18 16.90 -10.33 -17.11
N GLN A 19 17.55 -10.06 -15.98
CA GLN A 19 18.45 -11.01 -15.30
C GLN A 19 18.12 -11.03 -13.81
N PRO A 20 16.99 -11.65 -13.40
CA PRO A 20 16.65 -11.76 -11.98
C PRO A 20 17.68 -12.63 -11.24
N PRO A 21 17.81 -12.53 -9.91
CA PRO A 21 18.63 -13.44 -9.14
C PRO A 21 18.14 -14.89 -9.30
N ASN A 22 19.06 -15.86 -9.19
CA ASN A 22 18.73 -17.27 -9.35
C ASN A 22 17.88 -17.82 -8.19
N THR A 23 18.02 -17.25 -7.00
CA THR A 23 17.30 -17.65 -5.78
C THR A 23 16.97 -16.44 -4.92
N LEU A 24 15.91 -16.55 -4.11
CA LEU A 24 15.53 -15.56 -3.11
C LEU A 24 16.24 -15.76 -1.76
N GLY A 25 16.99 -16.85 -1.59
CA GLY A 25 17.52 -17.29 -0.30
C GLY A 25 16.58 -18.25 0.44
N ASP A 26 17.07 -18.79 1.55
CA ASP A 26 16.37 -19.89 2.25
C ASP A 26 15.16 -19.41 3.07
N ASP A 27 15.28 -18.26 3.74
CA ASP A 27 14.25 -17.76 4.66
C ASP A 27 13.74 -16.37 4.31
N PRO A 28 12.40 -16.15 4.30
CA PRO A 28 11.84 -14.83 4.15
C PRO A 28 12.06 -14.00 5.42
N VAL A 29 12.34 -12.71 5.26
CA VAL A 29 12.43 -11.74 6.37
C VAL A 29 11.08 -11.59 7.07
N THR A 30 10.00 -11.70 6.29
CA THR A 30 8.63 -11.66 6.80
C THR A 30 7.79 -12.63 5.99
N ALA A 31 7.11 -13.52 6.70
CA ALA A 31 6.14 -14.44 6.11
C ALA A 31 4.73 -14.01 6.56
N GLY A 32 3.86 -13.67 5.60
CA GLY A 32 2.51 -13.22 5.94
C GLY A 32 1.52 -13.40 4.80
N GLY A 33 0.30 -13.76 5.14
CA GLY A 33 -0.80 -13.84 4.19
C GLY A 33 -0.48 -14.67 2.95
N PHE A 34 -0.50 -14.03 1.78
CA PHE A 34 -0.30 -14.67 0.47
C PHE A 34 1.11 -14.45 -0.11
N MET A 35 1.95 -13.68 0.56
CA MET A 35 3.27 -13.31 0.04
C MET A 35 4.34 -13.45 1.13
N ASP A 36 5.54 -13.82 0.68
CA ASP A 36 6.75 -13.84 1.47
C ASP A 36 7.67 -12.71 1.02
N VAL A 37 8.27 -12.01 1.97
CA VAL A 37 9.16 -10.88 1.72
C VAL A 37 10.59 -11.29 1.95
N TYR A 38 11.40 -11.15 0.92
CA TYR A 38 12.83 -11.46 0.94
C TYR A 38 13.65 -10.18 0.78
N LYS A 39 14.76 -10.11 1.49
CA LYS A 39 15.80 -9.11 1.27
C LYS A 39 16.92 -9.74 0.45
N VAL A 40 17.15 -9.22 -0.74
CA VAL A 40 18.14 -9.77 -1.67
C VAL A 40 19.11 -8.67 -2.09
N ILE A 41 20.41 -8.95 -2.05
CA ILE A 41 21.39 -8.05 -2.67
C ILE A 41 21.37 -8.32 -4.18
N PHE A 42 20.89 -7.34 -4.94
CA PHE A 42 20.82 -7.42 -6.39
C PHE A 42 21.52 -6.21 -7.00
N GLN A 43 22.48 -6.47 -7.89
CA GLN A 43 23.36 -5.44 -8.49
C GLN A 43 24.01 -4.49 -7.46
N GLY A 44 24.42 -5.07 -6.31
CA GLY A 44 25.08 -4.30 -5.24
C GLY A 44 24.13 -3.43 -4.40
N LYS A 45 22.82 -3.53 -4.58
CA LYS A 45 21.79 -2.81 -3.82
C LYS A 45 20.91 -3.76 -3.02
N ASP A 46 20.49 -3.33 -1.85
CA ASP A 46 19.49 -4.02 -1.05
C ASP A 46 18.10 -3.87 -1.70
N MET A 47 17.50 -4.97 -2.07
CA MET A 47 16.21 -5.03 -2.75
C MET A 47 15.21 -5.87 -1.98
N CYS A 48 13.94 -5.49 -2.09
CA CYS A 48 12.80 -6.24 -1.60
C CYS A 48 12.19 -7.07 -2.73
N PHE A 49 12.14 -8.37 -2.52
CA PHE A 49 11.42 -9.29 -3.39
C PHE A 49 10.21 -9.82 -2.62
N LYS A 50 9.03 -9.44 -3.06
CA LYS A 50 7.77 -9.86 -2.47
C LYS A 50 7.18 -10.98 -3.32
N ALA A 51 7.47 -12.23 -2.93
CA ALA A 51 7.15 -13.44 -3.68
C ALA A 51 5.76 -13.98 -3.33
N ILE A 52 5.03 -14.39 -4.34
CA ILE A 52 3.69 -14.97 -4.20
C ILE A 52 3.83 -16.42 -3.77
N ARG A 53 3.16 -16.82 -2.69
CA ARG A 53 3.08 -18.22 -2.27
C ARG A 53 2.22 -19.04 -3.21
N HIS A 54 2.71 -20.20 -3.60
CA HIS A 54 1.92 -21.16 -4.34
C HIS A 54 1.01 -21.97 -3.40
N TYR A 55 -0.30 -21.91 -3.63
CA TYR A 55 -1.23 -22.74 -2.88
C TYR A 55 -1.82 -23.89 -3.71
N THR A 56 -2.39 -23.60 -4.88
CA THR A 56 -2.94 -24.57 -5.84
C THR A 56 -2.98 -23.94 -7.23
N GLN A 57 -3.04 -24.77 -8.29
CA GLN A 57 -3.02 -24.28 -9.68
C GLN A 57 -4.16 -23.31 -10.01
N SER A 58 -5.38 -23.58 -9.54
CA SER A 58 -6.54 -22.69 -9.75
C SER A 58 -6.41 -21.35 -9.02
N HIS A 59 -5.75 -21.34 -7.87
CA HIS A 59 -5.46 -20.12 -7.11
C HIS A 59 -4.38 -19.27 -7.80
N VAL A 60 -3.39 -19.90 -8.41
CA VAL A 60 -2.28 -19.24 -9.12
C VAL A 60 -2.80 -18.40 -10.29
N GLU A 61 -3.70 -18.93 -11.12
CA GLU A 61 -4.24 -18.21 -12.27
C GLU A 61 -5.07 -16.99 -11.87
N HIS A 62 -5.89 -17.14 -10.82
CA HIS A 62 -6.70 -16.05 -10.32
C HIS A 62 -5.85 -14.95 -9.67
N MET A 63 -4.90 -15.34 -8.82
CA MET A 63 -3.99 -14.42 -8.15
C MET A 63 -3.07 -13.72 -9.17
N ALA A 64 -2.62 -14.43 -10.21
CA ALA A 64 -1.84 -13.82 -11.28
C ALA A 64 -2.57 -12.64 -11.96
N LYS A 65 -3.91 -12.76 -12.19
CA LYS A 65 -4.70 -11.65 -12.74
C LYS A 65 -4.75 -10.42 -11.82
N VAL A 66 -4.88 -10.66 -10.53
CA VAL A 66 -4.92 -9.59 -9.53
C VAL A 66 -3.59 -8.86 -9.48
N TYR A 67 -2.51 -9.62 -9.39
CA TYR A 67 -1.17 -9.08 -9.30
C TYR A 67 -0.69 -8.41 -10.60
N ALA A 68 -1.19 -8.86 -11.77
CA ALA A 68 -0.93 -8.14 -13.01
C ALA A 68 -1.50 -6.73 -12.99
N LYS A 69 -2.73 -6.56 -12.46
CA LYS A 69 -3.33 -5.23 -12.32
C LYS A 69 -2.54 -4.35 -11.36
N GLU A 70 -2.09 -4.91 -10.25
CA GLU A 70 -1.27 -4.22 -9.26
C GLU A 70 0.06 -3.78 -9.86
N ALA A 71 0.80 -4.69 -10.52
CA ALA A 71 2.07 -4.39 -11.19
C ALA A 71 1.94 -3.26 -12.23
N ILE A 72 0.92 -3.34 -13.11
CA ILE A 72 0.68 -2.33 -14.14
C ILE A 72 0.32 -0.97 -13.51
N ALA A 73 -0.49 -0.96 -12.45
CA ALA A 73 -0.83 0.27 -11.76
C ALA A 73 0.42 0.86 -11.07
N TRP A 74 1.16 0.03 -10.36
CA TRP A 74 2.35 0.46 -9.60
C TRP A 74 3.48 0.95 -10.53
N ALA A 75 3.66 0.32 -11.70
CA ALA A 75 4.66 0.73 -12.68
C ALA A 75 4.47 2.14 -13.24
N GLN A 76 3.26 2.70 -13.17
CA GLN A 76 2.93 4.04 -13.64
C GLN A 76 3.11 5.14 -12.58
N LEU A 77 3.37 4.75 -11.33
CA LEU A 77 3.44 5.69 -10.22
C LEU A 77 4.88 6.16 -9.99
N LEU A 78 5.03 7.47 -9.89
CA LEU A 78 6.30 8.13 -9.56
C LEU A 78 6.02 9.29 -8.62
N HIS A 79 6.27 9.09 -7.33
CA HIS A 79 6.07 10.11 -6.31
C HIS A 79 6.97 9.82 -5.10
N PRO A 80 7.54 10.84 -4.43
CA PRO A 80 8.45 10.65 -3.28
C PRO A 80 7.87 9.83 -2.14
N ASN A 81 6.56 9.89 -1.97
CA ASN A 81 5.86 9.19 -0.89
C ASN A 81 5.10 7.94 -1.38
N ILE A 82 5.48 7.40 -2.52
CA ILE A 82 5.06 6.09 -3.03
C ILE A 82 6.32 5.24 -3.22
N LEU A 83 6.33 4.02 -2.66
CA LEU A 83 7.44 3.10 -2.82
C LEU A 83 7.65 2.81 -4.32
N PRO A 84 8.86 3.00 -4.87
CA PRO A 84 9.11 2.74 -6.28
C PRO A 84 8.91 1.26 -6.65
N PHE A 85 8.37 1.02 -7.83
CA PHE A 85 8.28 -0.30 -8.43
C PHE A 85 9.42 -0.49 -9.44
N PHE A 86 10.26 -1.49 -9.22
CA PHE A 86 11.38 -1.80 -10.10
C PHE A 86 11.03 -2.84 -11.17
N GLY A 87 10.01 -3.65 -10.93
CA GLY A 87 9.59 -4.64 -11.89
C GLY A 87 9.08 -5.92 -11.26
N LEU A 88 8.93 -6.93 -12.10
CA LEU A 88 8.60 -8.29 -11.73
C LEU A 88 9.84 -9.18 -11.90
N ALA A 89 9.97 -10.16 -11.05
CA ALA A 89 10.96 -11.22 -11.21
C ALA A 89 10.25 -12.57 -11.22
N ARG A 90 10.71 -13.47 -12.10
CA ARG A 90 10.34 -14.88 -12.02
C ARG A 90 11.55 -15.64 -11.52
N ILE A 91 11.44 -16.21 -10.33
CA ILE A 91 12.52 -16.94 -9.65
C ILE A 91 12.00 -18.32 -9.37
N GLU A 92 12.63 -19.34 -9.99
CA GLU A 92 12.10 -20.69 -9.99
C GLU A 92 10.67 -20.76 -10.51
N SER A 93 9.71 -21.15 -9.68
CA SER A 93 8.28 -21.19 -10.03
C SER A 93 7.49 -20.02 -9.43
N GLN A 94 8.14 -19.07 -8.74
CA GLN A 94 7.49 -17.98 -8.04
C GLN A 94 7.56 -16.67 -8.84
N LEU A 95 6.48 -15.90 -8.78
CA LEU A 95 6.45 -14.52 -9.25
C LEU A 95 6.67 -13.59 -8.06
N ALA A 96 7.58 -12.64 -8.20
CA ALA A 96 7.89 -11.66 -7.17
C ALA A 96 7.78 -10.23 -7.70
N PHE A 97 7.25 -9.32 -6.87
CA PHE A 97 7.34 -7.87 -7.06
C PHE A 97 8.68 -7.39 -6.53
N VAL A 98 9.32 -6.49 -7.25
CA VAL A 98 10.64 -5.97 -6.90
C VAL A 98 10.55 -4.48 -6.62
N SER A 99 11.08 -4.06 -5.47
CA SER A 99 11.15 -2.68 -5.01
C SER A 99 12.44 -2.45 -4.23
N PRO A 100 12.82 -1.20 -3.91
CA PRO A 100 13.91 -0.95 -2.98
C PRO A 100 13.62 -1.56 -1.61
N TRP A 101 14.67 -1.99 -0.91
CA TRP A 101 14.57 -2.36 0.49
C TRP A 101 14.51 -1.10 1.36
N ALA A 102 13.46 -0.93 2.13
CA ALA A 102 13.36 0.18 3.08
C ALA A 102 14.21 -0.10 4.32
N LEU A 103 15.31 0.62 4.47
CA LEU A 103 16.30 0.38 5.54
C LEU A 103 15.70 0.53 6.94
N ASN A 104 14.78 1.48 7.13
CA ASN A 104 14.14 1.73 8.40
C ASN A 104 12.85 0.91 8.60
N GLY A 105 12.54 -0.02 7.68
CA GLY A 105 11.39 -0.91 7.76
C GLY A 105 10.05 -0.19 7.66
N ASN A 106 9.01 -0.72 8.32
CA ASN A 106 7.69 -0.12 8.32
C ASN A 106 7.53 0.93 9.44
N LEU A 107 6.55 1.81 9.28
CA LEU A 107 6.28 2.91 10.21
C LEU A 107 6.06 2.44 11.64
N VAL A 108 5.36 1.33 11.86
CA VAL A 108 5.08 0.85 13.23
C VAL A 108 6.36 0.53 13.97
N ASN A 109 7.25 -0.25 13.32
CA ASN A 109 8.55 -0.61 13.90
C ASN A 109 9.46 0.61 14.03
N TYR A 110 9.46 1.49 13.02
CA TYR A 110 10.24 2.72 13.04
C TYR A 110 9.90 3.62 14.24
N LEU A 111 8.62 3.82 14.52
CA LEU A 111 8.18 4.65 15.64
C LEU A 111 8.52 4.07 17.02
N VAL A 112 8.64 2.74 17.12
CA VAL A 112 9.11 2.08 18.36
C VAL A 112 10.59 2.38 18.61
N HIS A 113 11.42 2.32 17.57
CA HIS A 113 12.86 2.56 17.69
C HIS A 113 13.23 4.05 17.67
N ASN A 114 12.35 4.91 17.16
CA ASN A 114 12.54 6.36 17.02
C ASN A 114 11.41 7.14 17.69
N PRO A 115 11.25 7.09 19.02
CA PRO A 115 10.10 7.67 19.71
C PRO A 115 10.00 9.21 19.57
N HIS A 116 11.14 9.89 19.37
CA HIS A 116 11.23 11.35 19.27
C HIS A 116 11.11 11.90 17.85
N VAL A 117 10.83 11.05 16.85
CA VAL A 117 10.66 11.52 15.48
C VAL A 117 9.43 12.42 15.36
N ASN A 118 9.53 13.42 14.48
CA ASN A 118 8.41 14.29 14.18
C ASN A 118 7.32 13.54 13.40
N ARG A 119 6.31 13.08 14.09
CA ARG A 119 5.22 12.28 13.49
C ARG A 119 4.33 13.09 12.55
N LEU A 120 4.24 14.42 12.71
CA LEU A 120 3.48 15.28 11.78
C LEU A 120 4.09 15.23 10.37
N LEU A 121 5.43 15.20 10.27
CA LEU A 121 6.10 15.10 8.98
C LEU A 121 5.88 13.74 8.31
N LEU A 122 5.82 12.66 9.08
CA LEU A 122 5.46 11.33 8.56
C LEU A 122 3.99 11.28 8.12
N CYS A 123 3.10 11.95 8.86
CA CYS A 123 1.70 12.11 8.45
C CYS A 123 1.57 12.93 7.16
N LEU A 124 2.38 13.99 7.00
CA LEU A 124 2.42 14.76 5.76
C LEU A 124 2.89 13.92 4.58
N ASP A 125 3.97 13.14 4.73
CA ASP A 125 4.46 12.25 3.70
C ASP A 125 3.39 11.24 3.26
N THR A 126 2.74 10.59 4.23
CA THR A 126 1.70 9.59 3.94
C THR A 126 0.45 10.21 3.33
N ALA A 127 0.06 11.42 3.77
CA ALA A 127 -1.05 12.16 3.19
C ALA A 127 -0.75 12.59 1.75
N ALA A 128 0.47 13.06 1.46
CA ALA A 128 0.90 13.43 0.11
C ALA A 128 0.93 12.21 -0.83
N GLY A 129 1.39 11.05 -0.35
CA GLY A 129 1.29 9.79 -1.10
C GLY A 129 -0.16 9.39 -1.38
N MET A 130 -1.06 9.54 -0.42
CA MET A 130 -2.49 9.26 -0.57
C MET A 130 -3.15 10.26 -1.55
N GLU A 131 -2.84 11.55 -1.46
CA GLU A 131 -3.30 12.58 -2.40
C GLU A 131 -2.92 12.21 -3.83
N TYR A 132 -1.64 11.88 -4.06
CA TYR A 132 -1.15 11.47 -5.38
C TYR A 132 -1.88 10.23 -5.93
N LEU A 133 -2.13 9.20 -5.11
CA LEU A 133 -2.91 8.04 -5.53
C LEU A 133 -4.33 8.44 -5.94
N HIS A 134 -4.99 9.29 -5.13
CA HIS A 134 -6.37 9.73 -5.37
C HIS A 134 -6.50 10.63 -6.62
N GLU A 135 -5.50 11.46 -6.93
CA GLU A 135 -5.42 12.24 -8.17
C GLU A 135 -5.29 11.35 -9.41
N ASN A 136 -4.66 10.19 -9.27
CA ASN A 136 -4.55 9.19 -10.32
C ASN A 136 -5.68 8.14 -10.31
N ASP A 137 -6.79 8.40 -9.61
CA ASP A 137 -7.94 7.52 -9.47
C ASP A 137 -7.60 6.13 -8.90
N ILE A 138 -6.58 6.07 -8.06
CA ILE A 138 -6.16 4.87 -7.36
C ILE A 138 -6.55 5.01 -5.89
N VAL A 139 -7.28 4.02 -5.39
CA VAL A 139 -7.59 3.87 -3.97
C VAL A 139 -6.56 2.91 -3.38
N HIS A 140 -5.94 3.27 -2.25
CA HIS A 140 -4.98 2.41 -1.58
C HIS A 140 -5.65 1.13 -1.05
N GLY A 141 -6.75 1.28 -0.32
CA GLY A 141 -7.65 0.22 0.15
C GLY A 141 -7.11 -0.69 1.25
N ASN A 142 -5.86 -0.50 1.67
CA ASN A 142 -5.25 -1.25 2.77
C ASN A 142 -4.28 -0.37 3.57
N LEU A 143 -4.63 0.90 3.74
CA LEU A 143 -3.79 1.88 4.40
C LEU A 143 -3.69 1.57 5.90
N LYS A 144 -2.48 1.38 6.38
CA LYS A 144 -2.13 1.11 7.78
C LYS A 144 -0.63 1.32 7.98
N GLY A 145 -0.19 1.51 9.22
CA GLY A 145 1.23 1.78 9.50
C GLY A 145 2.20 0.67 9.04
N TYR A 146 1.74 -0.57 8.88
CA TYR A 146 2.55 -1.67 8.33
C TYR A 146 2.80 -1.54 6.81
N ASN A 147 1.92 -0.79 6.10
CA ASN A 147 1.99 -0.54 4.67
C ASN A 147 2.54 0.87 4.36
N VAL A 148 3.23 1.44 5.33
CA VAL A 148 4.04 2.64 5.20
C VAL A 148 5.47 2.25 5.52
N VAL A 149 6.38 2.46 4.59
CA VAL A 149 7.81 2.16 4.75
C VAL A 149 8.61 3.45 4.88
N ILE A 150 9.74 3.35 5.59
CA ILE A 150 10.57 4.51 5.90
C ILE A 150 11.93 4.33 5.23
N ASP A 151 12.34 5.33 4.44
CA ASP A 151 13.64 5.36 3.78
C ASP A 151 14.80 5.68 4.75
N SER A 152 16.03 5.67 4.23
CA SER A 152 17.24 5.98 5.01
C SER A 152 17.27 7.42 5.56
N PHE A 153 16.53 8.34 4.94
CA PHE A 153 16.42 9.76 5.35
C PHE A 153 15.25 10.04 6.30
N GLY A 154 14.49 8.99 6.69
CA GLY A 154 13.32 9.14 7.56
C GLY A 154 12.07 9.67 6.85
N ARG A 155 12.00 9.55 5.51
CA ARG A 155 10.80 9.88 4.72
C ARG A 155 9.89 8.66 4.65
N ALA A 156 8.58 8.90 4.68
CA ALA A 156 7.60 7.84 4.57
C ALA A 156 7.08 7.69 3.14
N ALA A 157 6.90 6.44 2.71
CA ALA A 157 6.25 6.10 1.45
C ALA A 157 5.21 4.99 1.63
N LEU A 158 4.13 5.10 0.88
CA LEU A 158 3.07 4.11 0.84
C LEU A 158 3.49 2.91 -0.01
N CYS A 159 3.16 1.71 0.46
CA CYS A 159 3.34 0.46 -0.26
C CYS A 159 2.10 -0.43 -0.13
N ASP A 160 2.03 -1.52 -0.89
CA ASP A 160 0.92 -2.49 -0.83
C ASP A 160 -0.46 -1.89 -1.14
N PHE A 161 -0.52 -1.01 -2.13
CA PHE A 161 -1.74 -0.47 -2.71
C PHE A 161 -2.16 -1.29 -3.94
N GLY A 162 -3.47 -1.34 -4.23
CA GLY A 162 -3.97 -1.98 -5.44
C GLY A 162 -4.74 -3.28 -5.24
N LEU A 163 -4.67 -3.92 -4.08
CA LEU A 163 -5.58 -5.03 -3.73
C LEU A 163 -7.04 -4.58 -3.61
N SER A 164 -7.28 -3.28 -3.52
CA SER A 164 -8.58 -2.64 -3.31
C SER A 164 -9.44 -2.57 -4.56
N SER A 165 -8.85 -2.63 -5.76
CA SER A 165 -9.62 -2.60 -7.00
C SER A 165 -10.21 -3.96 -7.40
N THR A 166 -9.92 -5.01 -6.64
CA THR A 166 -10.49 -6.33 -6.86
C THR A 166 -11.83 -6.42 -6.13
N THR A 167 -12.90 -6.14 -6.86
CA THR A 167 -14.28 -6.50 -6.49
C THR A 167 -14.52 -8.02 -6.44
N ASP A 168 -13.44 -8.79 -6.28
CA ASP A 168 -13.55 -10.23 -6.28
C ASP A 168 -13.88 -10.72 -4.87
N ALA A 169 -15.14 -11.08 -4.68
CA ALA A 169 -15.69 -11.58 -3.42
C ALA A 169 -14.89 -12.76 -2.83
N GLN A 170 -14.13 -13.49 -3.65
CA GLN A 170 -13.27 -14.58 -3.19
C GLN A 170 -12.00 -14.06 -2.50
N ILE A 171 -11.39 -13.00 -3.04
CA ILE A 171 -10.19 -12.39 -2.40
C ILE A 171 -10.61 -11.69 -1.11
N LEU A 172 -11.75 -11.01 -1.11
CA LEU A 172 -12.34 -10.49 0.12
C LEU A 172 -12.66 -11.61 1.12
N LYS A 173 -13.23 -12.73 0.69
CA LYS A 173 -13.44 -13.90 1.58
C LYS A 173 -12.15 -14.49 2.12
N TRP A 174 -11.11 -14.57 1.31
CA TRP A 174 -9.80 -15.09 1.77
C TRP A 174 -9.07 -14.08 2.65
N SER A 175 -9.14 -12.80 2.33
CA SER A 175 -8.66 -11.76 3.24
C SER A 175 -9.47 -11.78 4.55
N MET A 176 -10.79 -11.99 4.49
CA MET A 176 -11.64 -12.14 5.68
C MET A 176 -11.32 -13.42 6.49
N GLN A 177 -11.04 -14.55 5.85
CA GLN A 177 -10.58 -15.76 6.53
C GLN A 177 -9.20 -15.56 7.19
N SER A 178 -8.28 -14.86 6.54
CA SER A 178 -7.01 -14.44 7.15
C SER A 178 -7.19 -13.37 8.24
N ILE A 179 -8.25 -12.55 8.15
CA ILE A 179 -8.68 -11.58 9.17
C ILE A 179 -9.12 -12.29 10.45
N VAL A 180 -9.92 -13.34 10.32
CA VAL A 180 -10.34 -14.16 11.47
C VAL A 180 -9.12 -14.87 12.08
N ALA A 181 -8.21 -15.38 11.24
CA ALA A 181 -6.96 -16.00 11.70
C ALA A 181 -5.98 -15.00 12.32
N SER A 182 -5.96 -13.73 11.87
CA SER A 182 -5.06 -12.67 12.38
C SER A 182 -5.62 -11.88 13.58
N LYS A 183 -6.53 -12.45 14.36
CA LYS A 183 -7.11 -11.82 15.58
C LYS A 183 -7.75 -10.44 15.33
N GLY A 184 -8.43 -10.24 14.21
CA GLY A 184 -9.14 -8.98 13.89
C GLY A 184 -8.22 -7.86 13.42
N GLY A 185 -7.00 -8.17 12.96
CA GLY A 185 -5.99 -7.18 12.63
C GLY A 185 -6.42 -6.15 11.58
N MET A 186 -7.15 -6.53 10.53
CA MET A 186 -7.54 -5.60 9.45
C MET A 186 -8.78 -4.76 9.77
N VAL A 187 -9.75 -5.27 10.52
CA VAL A 187 -11.00 -4.56 10.87
C VAL A 187 -10.73 -3.18 11.51
N ARG A 188 -9.62 -3.04 12.21
CA ARG A 188 -9.25 -1.83 12.95
C ARG A 188 -9.12 -0.58 12.10
N TRP A 189 -8.72 -0.73 10.84
CA TRP A 189 -8.51 0.38 9.90
C TRP A 189 -9.65 0.55 8.90
N GLN A 190 -10.64 -0.36 8.93
CA GLN A 190 -11.76 -0.30 8.01
C GLN A 190 -12.75 0.79 8.41
N ALA A 191 -13.19 1.55 7.42
CA ALA A 191 -14.25 2.51 7.57
C ALA A 191 -15.62 1.81 7.78
N PRO A 192 -16.59 2.46 8.44
CA PRO A 192 -17.89 1.86 8.76
C PRO A 192 -18.61 1.26 7.55
N GLU A 193 -18.58 1.93 6.41
CA GLU A 193 -19.22 1.50 5.15
C GLU A 193 -18.63 0.21 4.58
N LEU A 194 -17.40 -0.16 4.98
CA LEU A 194 -16.78 -1.41 4.56
C LEU A 194 -17.16 -2.61 5.42
N LEU A 195 -17.82 -2.36 6.56
CA LEU A 195 -18.24 -3.38 7.52
C LEU A 195 -19.71 -3.77 7.40
N VAL A 196 -20.46 -3.06 6.55
CA VAL A 196 -21.88 -3.31 6.30
C VAL A 196 -22.02 -4.09 5.00
N GLU A 197 -22.55 -5.31 5.07
CA GLU A 197 -22.98 -6.04 3.87
C GLU A 197 -24.30 -5.43 3.38
N GLN A 198 -24.25 -4.58 2.36
CA GLN A 198 -25.42 -4.14 1.59
C GLN A 198 -25.08 -4.35 0.12
N ASP A 199 -26.00 -4.84 -0.69
CA ASP A 199 -25.97 -5.02 -2.16
C ASP A 199 -24.60 -5.08 -2.87
N ASP A 200 -24.53 -5.54 -4.11
CA ASP A 200 -23.30 -5.75 -4.93
C ASP A 200 -22.35 -4.54 -5.04
N SER A 201 -22.75 -3.35 -4.59
CA SER A 201 -21.94 -2.12 -4.60
C SER A 201 -21.32 -1.79 -3.23
N SER A 202 -21.78 -2.40 -2.14
CA SER A 202 -21.28 -2.16 -0.79
C SER A 202 -19.98 -2.95 -0.52
N GLY A 203 -19.13 -2.41 0.35
CA GLY A 203 -17.85 -3.03 0.73
C GLY A 203 -16.68 -2.75 -0.20
N LYS A 204 -16.83 -1.86 -1.20
CA LYS A 204 -15.71 -1.41 -2.03
C LYS A 204 -14.94 -0.30 -1.33
N ASN A 205 -13.60 -0.43 -1.34
CA ASN A 205 -12.74 0.64 -0.88
C ASN A 205 -12.94 1.91 -1.73
N THR A 206 -12.94 3.07 -1.08
CA THR A 206 -13.10 4.39 -1.69
C THR A 206 -12.00 5.34 -1.23
N LYS A 207 -11.88 6.50 -1.86
CA LYS A 207 -10.95 7.55 -1.43
C LYS A 207 -11.23 7.98 0.02
N GLU A 208 -12.49 8.03 0.40
CA GLU A 208 -12.96 8.38 1.75
C GLU A 208 -12.61 7.28 2.77
N SER A 209 -12.63 6.01 2.38
CA SER A 209 -12.19 4.91 3.27
C SER A 209 -10.68 4.93 3.51
N ASP A 210 -9.87 5.38 2.55
CA ASP A 210 -8.44 5.60 2.75
C ASP A 210 -8.18 6.74 3.74
N VAL A 211 -8.94 7.85 3.63
CA VAL A 211 -8.84 8.96 4.57
C VAL A 211 -9.19 8.53 6.00
N TYR A 212 -10.21 7.70 6.17
CA TYR A 212 -10.54 7.11 7.47
C TYR A 212 -9.37 6.30 8.05
N ALA A 213 -8.77 5.43 7.24
CA ALA A 213 -7.64 4.61 7.65
C ALA A 213 -6.40 5.45 7.98
N TRP A 214 -6.12 6.51 7.19
CA TRP A 214 -5.00 7.44 7.37
C TRP A 214 -5.00 8.11 8.74
N ALA A 215 -6.15 8.50 9.26
CA ALA A 215 -6.26 9.17 10.56
C ALA A 215 -5.63 8.38 11.73
N SER A 216 -5.43 7.08 11.56
CA SER A 216 -4.85 6.22 12.58
C SER A 216 -3.31 6.16 12.54
N ILE A 217 -2.67 6.78 11.55
CA ILE A 217 -1.21 6.67 11.32
C ILE A 217 -0.40 7.40 12.39
N PHE A 218 -0.87 8.58 12.82
CA PHE A 218 -0.15 9.42 13.78
C PHE A 218 0.26 8.68 15.05
N THR A 219 -0.63 7.84 15.58
CA THR A 219 -0.41 7.18 16.87
C THR A 219 0.68 6.12 16.83
N GLY A 220 0.98 5.56 15.65
CA GLY A 220 1.83 4.38 15.49
C GLY A 220 1.27 3.12 16.14
N ARG A 221 0.09 3.20 16.73
CA ARG A 221 -0.62 2.08 17.37
C ARG A 221 -1.81 1.66 16.53
N ALA A 222 -2.21 0.40 16.66
CA ALA A 222 -3.45 -0.06 16.05
C ALA A 222 -4.65 0.71 16.63
N PRO A 223 -5.57 1.23 15.78
CA PRO A 223 -6.80 1.85 16.27
C PRO A 223 -7.57 0.90 17.18
N TYR A 224 -8.34 1.44 18.10
CA TYR A 224 -9.15 0.64 19.04
C TYR A 224 -8.35 -0.42 19.81
N TYR A 225 -7.08 -0.17 20.12
CA TYR A 225 -6.18 -1.13 20.78
C TYR A 225 -6.71 -1.67 22.11
N LYS A 226 -7.60 -0.92 22.80
CA LYS A 226 -8.27 -1.37 24.04
C LYS A 226 -9.35 -2.42 23.79
N ILE A 227 -9.82 -2.60 22.55
CA ILE A 227 -10.85 -3.57 22.19
C ILE A 227 -10.18 -4.80 21.56
N SER A 228 -10.21 -5.93 22.25
CA SER A 228 -9.56 -7.16 21.81
C SER A 228 -10.44 -8.02 20.90
N LYS A 229 -11.79 -7.95 21.07
CA LYS A 229 -12.75 -8.78 20.32
C LYS A 229 -13.10 -8.13 18.98
N PRO A 230 -12.88 -8.78 17.82
CA PRO A 230 -13.12 -8.21 16.50
C PRO A 230 -14.59 -7.75 16.30
N MET A 231 -15.54 -8.55 16.75
CA MET A 231 -16.96 -8.21 16.63
C MET A 231 -17.33 -6.96 17.46
N SER A 232 -16.84 -6.87 18.70
CA SER A 232 -17.09 -5.69 19.53
C SER A 232 -16.47 -4.42 18.94
N MET A 233 -15.34 -4.55 18.27
CA MET A 233 -14.69 -3.47 17.56
C MET A 233 -15.50 -3.04 16.33
N ALA A 234 -15.93 -3.99 15.48
CA ALA A 234 -16.77 -3.71 14.33
C ALA A 234 -18.06 -2.99 14.77
N LEU A 235 -18.74 -3.46 15.81
CA LEU A 235 -19.91 -2.79 16.36
C LEU A 235 -19.60 -1.37 16.87
N SER A 236 -18.43 -1.14 17.48
CA SER A 236 -18.05 0.19 17.92
C SER A 236 -17.84 1.13 16.73
N ILE A 237 -17.20 0.66 15.66
CA ILE A 237 -17.00 1.44 14.43
C ILE A 237 -18.36 1.77 13.78
N LEU A 238 -19.24 0.79 13.65
CA LEU A 238 -20.59 0.98 13.08
C LEU A 238 -21.47 1.93 13.90
N GLN A 239 -21.20 2.04 15.21
CA GLN A 239 -21.84 3.02 16.09
C GLN A 239 -21.23 4.42 16.02
N GLY A 240 -20.25 4.66 15.12
CA GLY A 240 -19.56 5.93 14.98
C GLY A 240 -18.61 6.25 16.14
N LYS A 241 -18.23 5.25 16.96
CA LYS A 241 -17.22 5.47 18.00
C LYS A 241 -15.84 5.57 17.35
N THR A 242 -15.14 6.65 17.65
CA THR A 242 -13.76 6.89 17.17
C THR A 242 -12.73 6.20 18.08
N PRO A 243 -11.49 6.02 17.63
CA PRO A 243 -10.39 5.60 18.49
C PRO A 243 -10.28 6.51 19.74
N THR A 244 -9.95 5.90 20.87
CA THR A 244 -9.89 6.61 22.15
C THR A 244 -8.85 7.75 22.08
N ARG A 245 -9.28 8.97 22.40
CA ARG A 245 -8.38 10.12 22.55
C ARG A 245 -7.34 9.80 23.64
N PRO A 246 -6.04 10.07 23.38
CA PRO A 246 -5.02 9.95 24.41
C PRO A 246 -5.27 10.92 25.56
N GLU A 247 -4.98 10.49 26.79
CA GLU A 247 -5.04 11.36 27.95
C GLU A 247 -4.00 12.50 27.83
N ASN A 248 -4.24 13.66 28.44
CA ASN A 248 -3.33 14.80 28.36
C ASN A 248 -1.92 14.49 28.91
N SER A 249 -1.79 13.47 29.74
CA SER A 249 -0.53 12.94 30.24
C SER A 249 0.20 12.01 29.28
N ASP A 250 -0.45 11.59 28.17
CA ASP A 250 0.12 10.64 27.21
C ASP A 250 1.30 11.27 26.43
N ALA A 251 2.28 10.44 26.08
CA ALA A 251 3.41 10.82 25.26
C ALA A 251 3.00 11.39 23.89
N ALA A 252 1.82 11.05 23.40
CA ALA A 252 1.29 11.61 22.14
C ALA A 252 1.29 13.14 22.16
N TRP A 253 0.86 13.76 23.27
CA TRP A 253 0.83 15.22 23.45
C TRP A 253 2.18 15.81 23.82
N ARG A 254 2.91 15.13 24.71
CA ARG A 254 4.13 15.67 25.31
C ARG A 254 5.35 15.50 24.42
N GLU A 255 5.48 14.34 23.79
CA GLU A 255 6.70 13.92 23.11
C GLU A 255 6.52 13.78 21.61
N HIS A 256 5.33 13.37 21.14
CA HIS A 256 5.10 13.04 19.73
C HIS A 256 4.47 14.16 18.92
N GLY A 257 4.23 15.33 19.54
CA GLY A 257 3.77 16.52 18.85
C GLY A 257 2.29 16.54 18.47
N LEU A 258 1.45 15.68 19.07
CA LEU A 258 0.00 15.78 18.89
C LEU A 258 -0.47 17.17 19.39
N ARG A 259 -1.37 17.79 18.64
CA ARG A 259 -1.99 19.07 18.95
C ARG A 259 -3.51 18.95 18.79
N GLU A 260 -4.26 19.84 19.42
CA GLU A 260 -5.72 19.83 19.34
C GLU A 260 -6.23 19.89 17.90
N TRP A 261 -5.64 20.74 17.07
CA TRP A 261 -6.03 20.85 15.67
C TRP A 261 -5.79 19.53 14.89
N MET A 262 -4.70 18.81 15.22
CA MET A 262 -4.40 17.51 14.57
C MET A 262 -5.38 16.44 15.04
N TRP A 263 -5.72 16.43 16.34
CA TRP A 263 -6.75 15.53 16.85
C TRP A 263 -8.11 15.81 16.19
N GLY A 264 -8.50 17.09 16.09
CA GLY A 264 -9.72 17.50 15.38
C GLY A 264 -9.74 17.06 13.92
N LEU A 265 -8.60 17.18 13.19
CA LEU A 265 -8.47 16.66 11.83
C LEU A 265 -8.66 15.14 11.78
N MET A 266 -8.09 14.40 12.72
CA MET A 266 -8.29 12.95 12.80
C MET A 266 -9.76 12.59 13.06
N GLU A 267 -10.45 13.32 13.94
CA GLU A 267 -11.88 13.12 14.21
C GLU A 267 -12.75 13.39 12.96
N GLU A 268 -12.45 14.44 12.20
CA GLU A 268 -13.11 14.70 10.91
C GLU A 268 -12.87 13.55 9.90
N CYS A 269 -11.65 13.02 9.83
CA CYS A 269 -11.33 11.87 8.97
C CYS A 269 -12.06 10.60 9.42
N TRP A 270 -12.40 10.45 10.70
CA TRP A 270 -13.19 9.32 11.23
C TRP A 270 -14.70 9.58 11.19
N ALA A 271 -15.20 10.61 10.51
CA ALA A 271 -16.63 10.85 10.39
C ALA A 271 -17.36 9.57 9.91
N LEU A 272 -18.52 9.30 10.52
CA LEU A 272 -19.31 8.11 10.22
C LEU A 272 -19.76 8.09 8.75
N GLN A 273 -20.23 9.24 8.27
CA GLN A 273 -20.61 9.42 6.87
C GLN A 273 -19.37 9.73 6.01
N ALA A 274 -19.12 8.91 5.00
CA ALA A 274 -17.95 9.05 4.13
C ALA A 274 -17.85 10.43 3.47
N ILE A 275 -18.99 11.03 3.07
CA ILE A 275 -19.06 12.33 2.41
C ILE A 275 -18.66 13.51 3.33
N GLU A 276 -18.68 13.33 4.64
CA GLU A 276 -18.30 14.35 5.61
C GLU A 276 -16.77 14.39 5.84
N ARG A 277 -16.05 13.38 5.38
CA ARG A 277 -14.59 13.28 5.53
C ARG A 277 -13.89 14.27 4.60
N PRO A 278 -12.80 14.91 5.04
CA PRO A 278 -12.01 15.78 4.17
C PRO A 278 -11.39 14.96 3.03
N SER A 279 -11.15 15.60 1.87
CA SER A 279 -10.34 14.99 0.80
C SER A 279 -8.88 14.86 1.23
N ALA A 280 -8.12 13.98 0.56
CA ALA A 280 -6.67 13.86 0.78
C ALA A 280 -5.95 15.22 0.61
N SER A 281 -6.35 16.01 -0.40
CA SER A 281 -5.80 17.36 -0.63
C SER A 281 -6.08 18.33 0.52
N ALA A 282 -7.28 18.26 1.11
CA ALA A 282 -7.62 19.07 2.28
C ALA A 282 -6.78 18.68 3.50
N VAL A 283 -6.54 17.37 3.68
CA VAL A 283 -5.64 16.86 4.73
C VAL A 283 -4.22 17.39 4.54
N VAL A 284 -3.66 17.26 3.33
CA VAL A 284 -2.30 17.76 2.99
C VAL A 284 -2.20 19.27 3.24
N ALA A 285 -3.18 20.05 2.79
CA ALA A 285 -3.19 21.50 2.99
C ALA A 285 -3.14 21.89 4.49
N ARG A 286 -3.91 21.20 5.33
CA ARG A 286 -3.90 21.45 6.79
C ARG A 286 -2.57 21.07 7.43
N LEU A 287 -1.95 19.97 7.01
CA LEU A 287 -0.65 19.53 7.52
C LEU A 287 0.47 20.48 7.11
N LYS A 288 0.48 20.98 5.87
CA LYS A 288 1.44 21.97 5.38
C LYS A 288 1.37 23.29 6.17
N ASN A 289 0.19 23.68 6.61
CA ASN A 289 0.00 24.88 7.43
C ASN A 289 0.55 24.74 8.87
N ALA A 290 0.87 23.53 9.31
CA ALA A 290 1.41 23.30 10.66
C ALA A 290 2.89 23.68 10.80
N GLY A 291 3.59 23.91 9.71
CA GLY A 291 4.99 24.33 9.67
C GLY A 291 5.71 23.84 8.42
N PRO A 292 6.88 24.44 8.12
CA PRO A 292 7.67 24.05 6.95
C PRO A 292 8.27 22.65 7.15
N ASP A 293 8.28 21.87 6.09
CA ASP A 293 9.11 20.67 6.01
C ASP A 293 10.53 21.08 5.59
N THR A 294 11.47 20.98 6.52
CA THR A 294 12.87 21.34 6.30
C THR A 294 13.73 20.12 5.95
N ARG A 295 13.15 18.93 5.84
CA ARG A 295 13.86 17.72 5.45
C ARG A 295 14.25 17.80 3.97
N GLY A 296 15.38 17.20 3.63
CA GLY A 296 15.80 17.01 2.23
C GLY A 296 14.84 16.07 1.45
N PRO A 297 15.11 15.92 0.13
CA PRO A 297 14.42 14.93 -0.67
C PRO A 297 14.64 13.52 -0.08
N GLY A 298 13.66 12.63 -0.26
CA GLY A 298 13.80 11.23 0.15
C GLY A 298 14.73 10.45 -0.77
N GLU A 299 15.19 9.30 -0.31
CA GLU A 299 16.10 8.41 -1.04
C GLU A 299 15.56 8.04 -2.44
N TRP A 300 14.26 7.92 -2.56
CA TRP A 300 13.63 7.45 -3.80
C TRP A 300 13.30 8.56 -4.80
N MET A 301 13.61 9.83 -4.48
CA MET A 301 13.41 10.99 -5.36
C MET A 301 14.45 11.11 -6.47
N ASP A 302 15.68 10.64 -6.24
CA ASP A 302 16.84 10.93 -7.12
C ASP A 302 16.87 10.05 -8.39
N GLY A 303 15.75 9.67 -8.93
CA GLY A 303 15.67 8.90 -10.17
C GLY A 303 16.16 7.46 -10.05
N VAL A 304 16.41 6.94 -8.84
CA VAL A 304 16.90 5.56 -8.63
C VAL A 304 15.98 4.55 -9.33
N ALA A 305 14.66 4.76 -9.26
CA ALA A 305 13.70 3.91 -9.96
C ALA A 305 13.80 4.03 -11.47
N MET A 306 14.00 5.25 -11.99
CA MET A 306 14.15 5.50 -13.44
C MET A 306 15.47 4.94 -13.95
N THR A 307 16.59 5.22 -13.23
CA THR A 307 17.91 4.69 -13.58
C THR A 307 17.91 3.17 -13.58
N PHE A 308 17.34 2.54 -12.53
CA PHE A 308 17.25 1.10 -12.44
C PHE A 308 16.43 0.50 -13.59
N ARG A 309 15.27 1.08 -13.93
CA ARG A 309 14.45 0.63 -15.05
C ARG A 309 15.17 0.77 -16.38
N THR A 310 15.90 1.85 -16.63
CA THR A 310 16.65 2.06 -17.86
C THR A 310 17.85 1.13 -17.97
N GLU A 311 18.60 0.91 -16.91
CA GLU A 311 19.74 -0.02 -16.88
C GLU A 311 19.28 -1.47 -17.08
N GLU A 312 18.19 -1.88 -16.45
CA GLU A 312 17.58 -3.20 -16.62
C GLU A 312 16.76 -3.32 -17.92
N GLY A 313 16.50 -2.19 -18.61
CA GLY A 313 15.66 -2.15 -19.79
C GLY A 313 14.20 -2.46 -19.49
N VAL A 314 13.75 -2.21 -18.27
CA VAL A 314 12.33 -2.19 -17.90
C VAL A 314 11.74 -0.91 -18.49
N GLY A 315 11.04 -1.04 -19.61
CA GLY A 315 10.52 0.10 -20.37
C GLY A 315 9.53 0.95 -19.59
N ASN A 316 9.54 2.24 -19.89
CA ASN A 316 8.49 3.14 -19.43
C ASN A 316 7.17 2.72 -20.12
N VAL A 317 6.10 2.56 -19.35
CA VAL A 317 4.78 2.14 -19.87
C VAL A 317 4.19 3.18 -20.85
N GLU A 318 4.76 4.39 -20.91
CA GLU A 318 4.40 5.46 -21.85
C GLU A 318 5.13 5.39 -23.19
N ASP A 319 6.07 4.44 -23.38
CA ASP A 319 6.82 4.33 -24.63
C ASP A 319 5.90 3.82 -25.75
N MET A 320 5.81 4.57 -26.86
CA MET A 320 4.96 4.24 -28.03
C MET A 320 5.27 2.86 -28.61
N THR A 321 6.52 2.40 -28.52
CA THR A 321 6.94 1.05 -28.96
C THR A 321 6.23 -0.06 -28.19
N PHE A 322 5.85 0.18 -26.95
CA PHE A 322 5.06 -0.73 -26.15
C PHE A 322 3.66 -1.01 -26.73
N TRP A 323 3.02 0.03 -27.27
CA TRP A 323 1.69 -0.10 -27.89
C TRP A 323 1.75 -0.87 -29.19
N GLU A 324 2.80 -0.69 -29.99
CA GLU A 324 3.04 -1.41 -31.24
C GLU A 324 3.35 -2.89 -31.00
N GLU A 325 4.16 -3.22 -29.96
CA GLU A 325 4.41 -4.62 -29.57
C GLU A 325 3.16 -5.29 -29.00
N LEU A 326 2.35 -4.57 -28.23
CA LEU A 326 1.09 -5.07 -27.69
C LEU A 326 0.09 -5.41 -28.79
N ASP A 327 -0.05 -4.55 -29.80
CA ASP A 327 -0.89 -4.79 -30.97
C ASP A 327 -0.39 -6.00 -31.78
N SER A 328 0.94 -6.17 -31.89
CA SER A 328 1.56 -7.37 -32.52
C SER A 328 1.27 -8.65 -31.74
N VAL A 329 1.28 -8.60 -30.41
CA VAL A 329 0.95 -9.76 -29.57
C VAL A 329 -0.55 -10.08 -29.64
N LEU A 330 -1.40 -9.05 -29.64
CA LEU A 330 -2.85 -9.22 -29.78
C LEU A 330 -3.27 -9.78 -31.13
N ALA A 331 -2.56 -9.42 -32.20
CA ALA A 331 -2.78 -9.97 -33.54
C ALA A 331 -2.38 -11.46 -33.66
N ARG A 332 -1.56 -11.97 -32.75
CA ARG A 332 -1.11 -13.38 -32.71
C ARG A 332 -1.93 -14.28 -31.79
N VAL A 333 -2.81 -13.71 -30.96
CA VAL A 333 -3.73 -14.49 -30.11
C VAL A 333 -4.89 -14.96 -30.96
N VAL A 334 -4.72 -16.11 -31.62
CA VAL A 334 -5.81 -16.83 -32.26
C VAL A 334 -6.80 -17.27 -31.19
N PRO A 335 -8.10 -17.03 -31.35
CA PRO A 335 -9.08 -17.55 -30.40
C PRO A 335 -9.02 -19.08 -30.42
N ILE A 336 -8.73 -19.67 -29.29
CA ILE A 336 -8.92 -21.11 -29.08
C ILE A 336 -10.44 -21.30 -29.00
N ASN A 337 -11.00 -21.95 -30.05
CA ASN A 337 -12.39 -22.39 -30.13
C ASN A 337 -12.71 -23.39 -29.02
#